data_209696ee7ecfbd9e613ead5d3e3d306e
#
_entry.id   209696ee7ecfbd9e613ead5d3e3d306e
#
_cell.length_a   1.000
_cell.length_b   1.000
_cell.length_c   1.000
_cell.angle_alpha   90.00
_cell.angle_beta   90.00
_cell.angle_gamma   90.00
#
_symmetry.space_group_name_H-M   'P 1'
#
loop_
_entity.id
_entity.type
_entity.pdbx_description
1 polymer ?
#
loop_
_entity_poly.entity_id
_entity_poly.type
_entity_poly.pdbx_seq_one_letter_code
_entity_poly.pdbx_strand_id
1 'polypeptide(L)'
;MIKPNINLLAVIVAIPVIGMTIISPALTLIKDELNISFSDTQLVLTLYFLFLAIGQIIAGPFSDRYGRKPILLLGAFIYSSSAFVACFSNSIEFLLLLRCIQGFGAAACLSVGRTVVSDCFERTEAAKQMSKITAVMAIIPILC
;
A
#
# COMPACT_ATOMS: atom_id res chain seq x y z
N MET A 1 3.55 -25.83 8.43
CA MET A 1 3.60 -24.34 8.39
C MET A 1 2.53 -23.78 9.31
N ILE A 2 2.88 -22.80 10.14
CA ILE A 2 1.90 -22.10 11.00
C ILE A 2 1.01 -21.28 10.08
N LYS A 3 -0.30 -21.54 10.08
CA LYS A 3 -1.26 -20.77 9.28
C LYS A 3 -1.25 -19.30 9.75
N PRO A 4 -1.08 -18.34 8.85
CA PRO A 4 -1.07 -16.93 9.22
C PRO A 4 -2.47 -16.51 9.70
N ASN A 5 -2.50 -15.52 10.60
CA ASN A 5 -3.76 -14.92 11.02
C ASN A 5 -4.32 -14.10 9.84
N ILE A 6 -5.37 -14.61 9.21
CA ILE A 6 -5.99 -14.02 8.02
C ILE A 6 -6.46 -12.58 8.29
N ASN A 7 -6.99 -12.32 9.48
CA ASN A 7 -7.49 -10.98 9.81
C ASN A 7 -6.35 -9.96 9.84
N LEU A 8 -5.20 -10.34 10.43
CA LEU A 8 -4.00 -9.50 10.44
C LEU A 8 -3.46 -9.28 9.02
N LEU A 9 -3.43 -10.33 8.22
CA LEU A 9 -2.99 -10.23 6.83
C LEU A 9 -3.92 -9.33 6.00
N ALA A 10 -5.23 -9.48 6.17
CA ALA A 10 -6.22 -8.62 5.50
C ALA A 10 -6.03 -7.14 5.87
N VAL A 11 -5.78 -6.83 7.15
CA VAL A 11 -5.48 -5.46 7.59
C VAL A 11 -4.22 -4.93 6.92
N ILE A 12 -3.11 -5.68 6.91
CA ILE A 12 -1.86 -5.25 6.29
C ILE A 12 -2.03 -4.97 4.80
N VAL A 13 -2.77 -5.83 4.09
CA VAL A 13 -3.05 -5.65 2.64
C VAL A 13 -4.01 -4.49 2.39
N ALA A 14 -4.89 -4.18 3.34
CA ALA A 14 -5.85 -3.09 3.23
C ALA A 14 -5.24 -1.70 3.50
N ILE A 15 -4.20 -1.59 4.33
CA ILE A 15 -3.55 -0.32 4.69
C ILE A 15 -3.20 0.56 3.46
N PRO A 16 -2.55 0.04 2.39
CA PRO A 16 -2.26 0.85 1.21
C PRO A 16 -3.50 1.40 0.50
N VAL A 17 -4.61 0.66 0.53
CA VAL A 17 -5.88 1.09 -0.09
C VAL A 17 -6.52 2.20 0.73
N ILE A 18 -6.51 2.07 2.06
CA ILE A 18 -6.98 3.12 2.98
C ILE A 18 -6.24 4.42 2.73
N GLY A 19 -4.90 4.38 2.70
CA GLY A 19 -4.08 5.58 2.50
C GLY A 19 -4.32 6.25 1.15
N MET A 20 -4.61 5.47 0.11
CA MET A 20 -4.96 6.00 -1.20
C MET A 20 -6.33 6.70 -1.18
N THR A 21 -7.32 6.11 -0.52
CA THR A 21 -8.68 6.65 -0.47
C THR A 21 -8.74 7.96 0.32
N ILE A 22 -8.05 8.02 1.46
CA ILE A 22 -8.01 9.21 2.32
C ILE A 22 -7.33 10.39 1.63
N ILE A 23 -6.30 10.14 0.81
CA ILE A 23 -5.57 11.23 0.16
C ILE A 23 -6.37 11.90 -0.96
N SER A 24 -7.29 11.18 -1.61
CA SER A 24 -8.07 11.73 -2.72
C SER A 24 -8.81 13.02 -2.35
N PRO A 25 -9.60 13.11 -1.28
CA PRO A 25 -10.19 14.36 -0.82
C PRO A 25 -9.16 15.35 -0.24
N ALA A 26 -8.07 14.86 0.37
CA ALA A 26 -7.03 15.70 0.93
C ALA A 26 -6.22 16.45 -0.14
N LEU A 27 -6.20 15.98 -1.37
CA LEU A 27 -5.47 16.64 -2.47
C LEU A 27 -5.97 18.07 -2.75
N THR A 28 -7.26 18.33 -2.56
CA THR A 28 -7.82 19.68 -2.72
C THR A 28 -7.32 20.62 -1.64
N LEU A 29 -7.25 20.16 -0.41
CA LEU A 29 -6.71 20.92 0.73
C LEU A 29 -5.21 21.18 0.57
N ILE A 30 -4.44 20.17 0.16
CA ILE A 30 -3.00 20.28 -0.10
C ILE A 30 -2.72 21.31 -1.20
N LYS A 31 -3.54 21.33 -2.25
CA LYS A 31 -3.44 22.30 -3.33
C LYS A 31 -3.59 23.72 -2.80
N ASP A 32 -4.60 23.96 -1.97
CA ASP A 32 -4.93 25.29 -1.46
C ASP A 32 -3.89 25.75 -0.42
N GLU A 33 -3.42 24.87 0.47
CA GLU A 33 -2.40 25.20 1.48
C GLU A 33 -1.02 25.46 0.89
N LEU A 34 -0.59 24.67 -0.09
CA LEU A 34 0.73 24.79 -0.70
C LEU A 34 0.74 25.72 -1.91
N ASN A 35 -0.42 26.29 -2.33
CA ASN A 35 -0.55 27.16 -3.52
C ASN A 35 0.05 26.53 -4.79
N ILE A 36 -0.16 25.22 -5.00
CA ILE A 36 0.41 24.46 -6.11
C ILE A 36 -0.60 24.29 -7.25
N SER A 37 -0.07 23.95 -8.43
CA SER A 37 -0.91 23.69 -9.59
C SER A 37 -1.70 22.38 -9.46
N PHE A 38 -2.80 22.25 -10.19
CA PHE A 38 -3.55 20.99 -10.27
C PHE A 38 -2.69 19.84 -10.82
N SER A 39 -1.77 20.14 -11.74
CA SER A 39 -0.82 19.18 -12.30
C SER A 39 0.11 18.60 -11.23
N ASP A 40 0.65 19.46 -10.36
CA ASP A 40 1.54 19.02 -9.28
C ASP A 40 0.80 18.13 -8.27
N THR A 41 -0.46 18.46 -8.00
CA THR A 41 -1.32 17.67 -7.14
C THR A 41 -1.57 16.26 -7.72
N GLN A 42 -1.76 16.16 -9.04
CA GLN A 42 -1.90 14.86 -9.71
C GLN A 42 -0.61 14.02 -9.70
N LEU A 43 0.57 14.66 -9.70
CA LEU A 43 1.84 13.95 -9.59
C LEU A 43 1.95 13.15 -8.29
N VAL A 44 1.32 13.60 -7.21
CA VAL A 44 1.27 12.88 -5.92
C VAL A 44 0.68 11.47 -6.08
N LEU A 45 -0.41 11.35 -6.85
CA LEU A 45 -1.04 10.04 -7.14
C LEU A 45 -0.25 9.26 -8.19
N THR A 46 0.18 9.94 -9.25
CA THR A 46 0.90 9.29 -10.36
C THR A 46 2.19 8.63 -9.89
N LEU A 47 3.00 9.32 -9.10
CA LEU A 47 4.23 8.77 -8.56
C LEU A 47 3.96 7.60 -7.59
N TYR A 48 2.95 7.72 -6.74
CA TYR A 48 2.56 6.62 -5.88
C TYR A 48 2.23 5.36 -6.68
N PHE A 49 1.40 5.46 -7.73
CA PHE A 49 1.04 4.31 -8.57
C PHE A 49 2.21 3.78 -9.39
N LEU A 50 3.06 4.65 -9.91
CA LEU A 50 4.24 4.27 -10.66
C LEU A 50 5.18 3.42 -9.79
N PHE A 51 5.50 3.89 -8.59
CA PHE A 51 6.38 3.18 -7.68
C PHE A 51 5.72 1.93 -7.06
N LEU A 52 4.41 1.94 -6.91
CA LEU A 52 3.64 0.75 -6.56
C LEU A 52 3.76 -0.32 -7.65
N ALA A 53 3.62 0.04 -8.92
CA ALA A 53 3.76 -0.91 -10.04
C ALA A 53 5.19 -1.48 -10.13
N ILE A 54 6.21 -0.62 -10.09
CA ILE A 54 7.61 -1.03 -10.11
C ILE A 54 7.92 -1.92 -8.89
N GLY A 55 7.47 -1.51 -7.72
CA GLY A 55 7.68 -2.25 -6.48
C GLY A 55 7.04 -3.63 -6.49
N GLN A 56 5.88 -3.83 -7.13
CA GLN A 56 5.26 -5.15 -7.24
C GLN A 56 6.11 -6.14 -8.05
N ILE A 57 6.76 -5.67 -9.12
CA ILE A 57 7.68 -6.50 -9.92
C ILE A 57 8.88 -6.94 -9.09
N ILE A 58 9.38 -6.06 -8.24
CA ILE A 58 10.56 -6.31 -7.40
C ILE A 58 10.20 -7.14 -6.17
N ALA A 59 9.09 -6.85 -5.51
CA ALA A 59 8.68 -7.49 -4.26
C ALA A 59 8.47 -9.02 -4.38
N GLY A 60 8.01 -9.51 -5.55
CA GLY A 60 7.83 -10.93 -5.82
C GLY A 60 9.13 -11.72 -5.62
N PRO A 61 10.14 -11.54 -6.49
CA PRO A 61 11.43 -12.26 -6.41
C PRO A 61 12.14 -12.06 -5.06
N PHE A 62 12.06 -10.86 -4.47
CA PHE A 62 12.67 -10.59 -3.17
C PHE A 62 11.99 -11.40 -2.05
N SER A 63 10.67 -11.50 -2.08
CA SER A 63 9.93 -12.30 -1.09
C SER A 63 10.16 -13.79 -1.23
N ASP A 64 10.44 -14.27 -2.46
CA ASP A 64 10.82 -15.68 -2.70
C ASP A 64 12.22 -16.00 -2.14
N ARG A 65 13.15 -15.05 -2.24
CA ARG A 65 14.54 -15.21 -1.80
C ARG A 65 14.73 -15.04 -0.30
N TYR A 66 14.13 -14.01 0.30
CA TYR A 66 14.34 -13.62 1.70
C TYR A 66 13.21 -14.08 2.62
N GLY A 67 12.15 -14.64 2.06
CA GLY A 67 10.97 -15.09 2.78
C GLY A 67 9.84 -14.06 2.80
N ARG A 68 8.61 -14.57 2.91
CA ARG A 68 7.38 -13.75 2.82
C ARG A 68 7.25 -12.77 4.01
N LYS A 69 7.47 -13.27 5.23
CA LYS A 69 7.24 -12.51 6.46
C LYS A 69 8.13 -11.27 6.59
N PRO A 70 9.48 -11.36 6.42
CA PRO A 70 10.34 -10.19 6.58
C PRO A 70 10.05 -9.12 5.52
N ILE A 71 9.78 -9.49 4.27
CA ILE A 71 9.48 -8.53 3.20
C ILE A 71 8.13 -7.85 3.44
N LEU A 72 7.12 -8.59 3.91
CA LEU A 72 5.82 -8.02 4.28
C LEU A 72 5.94 -7.01 5.42
N LEU A 73 6.69 -7.33 6.47
CA LEU A 73 6.90 -6.43 7.61
C LEU A 73 7.73 -5.20 7.22
N LEU A 74 8.76 -5.38 6.40
CA LEU A 74 9.56 -4.28 5.87
C LEU A 74 8.69 -3.33 5.04
N GLY A 75 7.85 -3.87 4.16
CA GLY A 75 6.92 -3.08 3.36
C GLY A 75 5.94 -2.28 4.21
N ALA A 76 5.35 -2.92 5.23
CA ALA A 76 4.45 -2.25 6.16
C ALA A 76 5.16 -1.16 6.96
N PHE A 77 6.40 -1.39 7.38
CA PHE A 77 7.21 -0.41 8.10
C PHE A 77 7.55 0.79 7.20
N ILE A 78 8.04 0.57 5.98
CA ILE A 78 8.33 1.63 5.01
C ILE A 78 7.08 2.44 4.71
N TYR A 79 5.94 1.78 4.48
CA TYR A 79 4.67 2.43 4.22
C TYR A 79 4.25 3.34 5.38
N SER A 80 4.23 2.81 6.60
CA SER A 80 3.77 3.53 7.80
C SER A 80 4.69 4.68 8.17
N SER A 81 6.02 4.48 8.10
CA SER A 81 6.99 5.54 8.41
C SER A 81 6.93 6.68 7.39
N SER A 82 6.84 6.37 6.09
CA SER A 82 6.69 7.41 5.07
C SER A 82 5.36 8.16 5.18
N ALA A 83 4.27 7.48 5.54
CA ALA A 83 2.98 8.12 5.79
C ALA A 83 3.04 9.06 7.00
N PHE A 84 3.69 8.63 8.08
CA PHE A 84 3.87 9.46 9.27
C PHE A 84 4.70 10.71 8.99
N VAL A 85 5.81 10.57 8.28
CA VAL A 85 6.68 11.70 7.89
C VAL A 85 5.95 12.64 6.93
N ALA A 86 5.08 12.13 6.05
CA ALA A 86 4.30 12.94 5.12
C ALA A 86 3.35 13.93 5.82
N CYS A 87 2.89 13.61 7.04
CA CYS A 87 2.06 14.53 7.83
C CYS A 87 2.81 15.82 8.24
N PHE A 88 4.14 15.81 8.22
CA PHE A 88 4.99 16.96 8.57
C PHE A 88 5.61 17.62 7.34
N SER A 89 5.21 17.24 6.14
CA SER A 89 5.79 17.82 4.93
C SER A 89 5.20 19.22 4.65
N ASN A 90 6.08 20.20 4.53
CA ASN A 90 5.72 21.58 4.19
C ASN A 90 6.07 21.95 2.73
N SER A 91 6.55 20.99 1.92
CA SER A 91 6.89 21.21 0.52
C SER A 91 6.36 20.08 -0.35
N ILE A 92 5.94 20.44 -1.56
CA ILE A 92 5.43 19.46 -2.54
C ILE A 92 6.52 18.47 -2.95
N GLU A 93 7.76 18.91 -3.15
CA GLU A 93 8.88 18.07 -3.57
C GLU A 93 9.15 16.96 -2.55
N PHE A 94 9.14 17.32 -1.26
CA PHE A 94 9.33 16.36 -0.19
C PHE A 94 8.15 15.38 -0.10
N LEU A 95 6.93 15.86 -0.29
CA LEU A 95 5.74 15.01 -0.34
C LEU A 95 5.81 14.01 -1.52
N LEU A 96 6.23 14.45 -2.71
CA LEU A 96 6.39 13.58 -3.87
C LEU A 96 7.42 12.47 -3.62
N LEU A 97 8.57 12.81 -3.00
CA LEU A 97 9.57 11.82 -2.61
C LEU A 97 8.99 10.76 -1.66
N LEU A 98 8.25 11.20 -0.64
CA LEU A 98 7.62 10.31 0.33
C LEU A 98 6.57 9.42 -0.34
N ARG A 99 5.85 9.89 -1.36
CA ARG A 99 4.92 9.10 -2.15
C ARG A 99 5.60 7.98 -2.95
N CYS A 100 6.79 8.25 -3.48
CA CYS A 100 7.60 7.22 -4.13
C CYS A 100 7.95 6.09 -3.14
N ILE A 101 8.46 6.45 -1.97
CA ILE A 101 8.85 5.50 -0.92
C ILE A 101 7.61 4.72 -0.42
N GLN A 102 6.50 5.42 -0.21
CA GLN A 102 5.23 4.83 0.22
C GLN A 102 4.68 3.83 -0.81
N GLY A 103 4.81 4.15 -2.11
CA GLY A 103 4.44 3.25 -3.20
C GLY A 103 5.20 1.91 -3.15
N PHE A 104 6.51 1.94 -2.90
CA PHE A 104 7.30 0.72 -2.70
C PHE A 104 6.84 -0.11 -1.49
N GLY A 105 6.59 0.53 -0.35
CA GLY A 105 6.06 -0.15 0.83
C GLY A 105 4.71 -0.79 0.57
N ALA A 106 3.81 -0.07 -0.09
CA ALA A 106 2.50 -0.54 -0.51
C ALA A 106 2.59 -1.77 -1.43
N ALA A 107 3.53 -1.76 -2.38
CA ALA A 107 3.75 -2.85 -3.31
C ALA A 107 4.10 -4.16 -2.60
N ALA A 108 5.00 -4.11 -1.61
CA ALA A 108 5.36 -5.27 -0.81
C ALA A 108 4.15 -5.81 -0.03
N CYS A 109 3.35 -4.94 0.60
CA CYS A 109 2.14 -5.35 1.33
C CYS A 109 1.12 -6.02 0.40
N LEU A 110 0.84 -5.44 -0.77
CA LEU A 110 -0.16 -5.95 -1.70
C LEU A 110 0.29 -7.25 -2.40
N SER A 111 1.52 -7.28 -2.92
CA SER A 111 2.05 -8.44 -3.65
C SER A 111 2.28 -9.63 -2.73
N VAL A 112 3.09 -9.43 -1.69
CA VAL A 112 3.47 -10.51 -0.77
C VAL A 112 2.27 -10.97 0.07
N GLY A 113 1.38 -10.06 0.46
CA GLY A 113 0.18 -10.41 1.20
C GLY A 113 -0.73 -11.38 0.43
N ARG A 114 -0.92 -11.16 -0.87
CA ARG A 114 -1.69 -12.08 -1.74
C ARG A 114 -0.97 -13.42 -1.91
N THR A 115 0.33 -13.41 -2.09
CA THR A 115 1.13 -14.63 -2.27
C THR A 115 1.11 -15.50 -1.02
N VAL A 116 1.18 -14.90 0.19
CA VAL A 116 1.06 -15.64 1.46
C VAL A 116 -0.26 -16.42 1.54
N VAL A 117 -1.37 -15.84 1.08
CA VAL A 117 -2.66 -16.55 1.04
C VAL A 117 -2.60 -17.73 0.08
N SER A 118 -2.04 -17.52 -1.12
CA SER A 118 -1.93 -18.58 -2.11
C SER A 118 -1.03 -19.74 -1.66
N ASP A 119 0.04 -19.43 -0.92
CA ASP A 119 1.01 -20.42 -0.45
C ASP A 119 0.54 -21.22 0.78
N CYS A 120 -0.30 -20.61 1.64
CA CYS A 120 -0.71 -21.20 2.91
C CYS A 120 -2.03 -21.96 2.88
N PHE A 121 -2.83 -21.81 1.82
CA PHE A 121 -4.16 -22.41 1.72
C PHE A 121 -4.32 -23.22 0.43
N GLU A 122 -5.13 -24.29 0.51
CA GLU A 122 -5.53 -25.03 -0.67
C GLU A 122 -6.36 -24.14 -1.63
N ARG A 123 -6.36 -24.47 -2.92
CA ARG A 123 -6.87 -23.64 -4.00
C ARG A 123 -8.28 -23.07 -3.75
N THR A 124 -9.18 -23.90 -3.23
CA THR A 124 -10.57 -23.52 -2.91
C THR A 124 -10.65 -22.59 -1.70
N GLU A 125 -9.87 -22.87 -0.68
CA GLU A 125 -9.80 -22.07 0.53
C GLU A 125 -9.05 -20.75 0.29
N ALA A 126 -7.97 -20.77 -0.48
CA ALA A 126 -7.24 -19.59 -0.92
C ALA A 126 -8.16 -18.60 -1.65
N ALA A 127 -8.99 -19.09 -2.57
CA ALA A 127 -9.98 -18.28 -3.28
C ALA A 127 -10.98 -17.60 -2.32
N LYS A 128 -11.46 -18.34 -1.32
CA LYS A 128 -12.39 -17.83 -0.30
C LYS A 128 -11.72 -16.75 0.57
N GLN A 129 -10.46 -16.95 0.97
CA GLN A 129 -9.71 -15.96 1.78
C GLN A 129 -9.35 -14.72 0.96
N MET A 130 -8.98 -14.90 -0.33
CA MET A 130 -8.76 -13.77 -1.25
C MET A 130 -10.03 -12.95 -1.46
N SER A 131 -11.18 -13.60 -1.59
CA SER A 131 -12.48 -12.91 -1.69
C SER A 131 -12.77 -12.06 -0.46
N LYS A 132 -12.47 -12.57 0.75
CA LYS A 132 -12.62 -11.78 2.00
C LYS A 132 -11.71 -10.55 2.01
N ILE A 133 -10.43 -10.71 1.65
CA ILE A 133 -9.48 -9.60 1.58
C ILE A 133 -9.96 -8.55 0.57
N THR A 134 -10.40 -9.00 -0.60
CA THR A 134 -10.92 -8.10 -1.66
C THR A 134 -12.20 -7.40 -1.21
N ALA A 135 -13.10 -8.09 -0.50
CA ALA A 135 -14.30 -7.47 0.06
C ALA A 135 -13.97 -6.38 1.08
N VAL A 136 -13.01 -6.62 1.98
CA VAL A 136 -12.53 -5.59 2.92
C VAL A 136 -11.97 -4.39 2.16
N MET A 137 -11.14 -4.62 1.13
CA MET A 137 -10.58 -3.55 0.31
C MET A 137 -11.64 -2.75 -0.46
N ALA A 138 -12.74 -3.39 -0.87
CA ALA A 138 -13.84 -2.74 -1.58
C ALA A 138 -14.76 -1.91 -0.67
N ILE A 139 -14.89 -2.31 0.60
CA ILE A 139 -15.73 -1.60 1.59
C ILE A 139 -15.04 -0.31 2.07
N ILE A 140 -13.71 -0.31 2.16
CA ILE A 140 -12.94 0.82 2.68
C ILE A 140 -13.23 2.14 1.95
N PRO A 141 -13.23 2.22 0.61
CA PRO A 141 -13.55 3.45 -0.12
C PRO A 141 -14.98 3.97 0.10
N ILE A 142 -15.88 3.12 0.58
CA ILE A 142 -17.28 3.49 0.82
C ILE A 142 -17.43 4.14 2.21
N LEU A 143 -16.52 3.81 3.13
CA LEU A 143 -16.53 4.31 4.51
C LEU A 143 -15.70 5.59 4.71
N CYS A 144 -14.83 5.93 3.75
CA CYS A 144 -14.00 7.14 3.74
C CYS A 144 -14.58 8.23 2.85
#